data_6dcf972baf6c2da44646417f379d41d7
#
_entry.id   6dcf972baf6c2da44646417f379d41d7
#
_cell.length_a   1.000
_cell.length_b   1.000
_cell.length_c   1.000
_cell.angle_alpha   90.00
_cell.angle_beta   90.00
_cell.angle_gamma   90.00
#
_symmetry.space_group_name_H-M   'P 1'
#
loop_
_entity.id
_entity.type
_entity.pdbx_description
1 polymer ?
#
loop_
_entity_poly.entity_id
_entity_poly.type
_entity_poly.pdbx_seq_one_letter_code
_entity_poly.pdbx_strand_id
1 'polypeptide(L)'
;NEIISKSMIERGAVKIDSKWVMNDEEVEIKIFVRSDDPVRKSIGEILGAELERMGFTIKKDYGDLNKAFVVVYGSNPSDLSWNLYTEGWGRSAFVKYDSIGLGQMYSPWFSNMPGFNDPSYWNYENKKLDGLTQEIYKGSFETLEKRTQLIQEAVVEGINESVRIFLASKVDQYVVNQNVE
;
A
#
# COMPACT_ATOMS: atom_id res chain seq x y z
N ASN A 1 -19.93 1.12 -3.65
CA ASN A 1 -20.55 2.34 -3.10
C ASN A 1 -21.28 2.08 -1.77
N GLU A 2 -22.05 1.00 -1.66
CA GLU A 2 -22.87 0.72 -0.48
C GLU A 2 -22.03 0.55 0.80
N ILE A 3 -20.93 -0.22 0.72
CA ILE A 3 -20.03 -0.44 1.87
C ILE A 3 -19.41 0.87 2.35
N ILE A 4 -18.92 1.70 1.42
CA ILE A 4 -18.33 3.00 1.75
C ILE A 4 -19.38 3.92 2.37
N SER A 5 -20.57 4.01 1.77
CA SER A 5 -21.64 4.82 2.31
C SER A 5 -22.04 4.40 3.72
N LYS A 6 -22.19 3.12 3.94
CA LYS A 6 -22.49 2.58 5.27
C LYS A 6 -21.40 2.95 6.28
N SER A 7 -20.12 2.72 5.93
CA SER A 7 -18.98 3.03 6.80
C SER A 7 -18.89 4.54 7.12
N MET A 8 -19.16 5.40 6.15
CA MET A 8 -19.15 6.86 6.37
C MET A 8 -20.25 7.30 7.33
N ILE A 9 -21.47 6.79 7.14
CA ILE A 9 -22.61 7.08 8.02
C ILE A 9 -22.35 6.58 9.45
N GLU A 10 -21.83 5.38 9.61
CA GLU A 10 -21.47 4.80 10.91
C GLU A 10 -20.43 5.62 11.67
N ARG A 11 -19.60 6.39 10.95
CA ARG A 11 -18.60 7.30 11.51
C ARG A 11 -19.12 8.72 11.74
N GLY A 12 -20.41 8.97 11.48
CA GLY A 12 -21.05 10.26 11.70
C GLY A 12 -20.95 11.24 10.53
N ALA A 13 -20.46 10.79 9.35
CA ALA A 13 -20.48 11.63 8.17
C ALA A 13 -21.88 11.67 7.55
N VAL A 14 -22.23 12.81 6.94
CA VAL A 14 -23.48 13.03 6.21
C VAL A 14 -23.18 13.44 4.76
N LYS A 15 -24.13 13.23 3.86
CA LYS A 15 -24.02 13.76 2.48
C LYS A 15 -24.76 15.10 2.36
N ILE A 16 -24.01 16.14 1.99
CA ILE A 16 -24.53 17.48 1.65
C ILE A 16 -24.09 17.78 0.22
N ASP A 17 -25.03 18.12 -0.66
CA ASP A 17 -24.78 18.43 -2.08
C ASP A 17 -23.90 17.37 -2.79
N SER A 18 -24.18 16.10 -2.51
CA SER A 18 -23.44 14.94 -3.02
C SER A 18 -22.03 14.75 -2.45
N LYS A 19 -21.57 15.60 -1.54
CA LYS A 19 -20.29 15.49 -0.85
C LYS A 19 -20.43 14.89 0.53
N TRP A 20 -19.43 14.09 0.94
CA TRP A 20 -19.31 13.65 2.32
C TRP A 20 -18.80 14.78 3.18
N VAL A 21 -19.54 15.07 4.26
CA VAL A 21 -19.20 16.10 5.25
C VAL A 21 -19.14 15.45 6.64
N MET A 22 -18.12 15.77 7.40
CA MET A 22 -17.93 15.33 8.78
C MET A 22 -17.38 16.50 9.60
N ASN A 23 -17.98 16.79 10.76
CA ASN A 23 -17.62 17.93 11.61
C ASN A 23 -17.67 19.28 10.83
N ASP A 24 -18.67 19.47 10.00
CA ASP A 24 -18.89 20.66 9.15
C ASP A 24 -17.84 20.90 8.06
N GLU A 25 -16.96 19.92 7.80
CA GLU A 25 -15.94 19.97 6.76
C GLU A 25 -16.14 18.87 5.72
N GLU A 26 -15.85 19.16 4.45
CA GLU A 26 -15.81 18.13 3.40
C GLU A 26 -14.75 17.07 3.71
N VAL A 27 -15.12 15.81 3.56
CA VAL A 27 -14.14 14.71 3.74
C VAL A 27 -13.17 14.68 2.58
N GLU A 28 -11.94 15.10 2.86
CA GLU A 28 -10.86 15.18 1.91
C GLU A 28 -10.00 13.91 1.90
N ILE A 29 -9.63 13.44 0.71
CA ILE A 29 -8.64 12.37 0.51
C ILE A 29 -7.49 12.91 -0.33
N LYS A 30 -6.28 12.81 0.21
CA LYS A 30 -5.04 13.21 -0.45
C LYS A 30 -4.38 11.98 -1.08
N ILE A 31 -4.13 12.04 -2.38
CA ILE A 31 -3.49 10.96 -3.14
C ILE A 31 -2.12 11.42 -3.61
N PHE A 32 -1.06 10.76 -3.16
CA PHE A 32 0.26 10.94 -3.76
C PHE A 32 0.39 10.03 -4.99
N VAL A 33 0.55 10.63 -6.16
CA VAL A 33 0.54 9.95 -7.46
C VAL A 33 1.95 9.94 -8.07
N ARG A 34 2.49 8.75 -8.32
CA ARG A 34 3.78 8.57 -9.03
C ARG A 34 3.61 8.96 -10.50
N SER A 35 4.05 10.17 -10.83
CA SER A 35 3.91 10.74 -12.18
C SER A 35 5.03 10.35 -13.14
N ASP A 36 6.12 9.81 -12.63
CA ASP A 36 7.24 9.25 -13.39
C ASP A 36 6.95 7.84 -13.96
N ASP A 37 5.86 7.21 -13.55
CA ASP A 37 5.37 5.92 -14.07
C ASP A 37 3.98 6.11 -14.68
N PRO A 38 3.80 5.92 -16.00
CA PRO A 38 2.53 6.15 -16.68
C PRO A 38 1.37 5.28 -16.16
N VAL A 39 1.67 4.05 -15.75
CA VAL A 39 0.65 3.13 -15.22
C VAL A 39 0.18 3.60 -13.85
N ARG A 40 1.11 3.95 -12.95
CA ARG A 40 0.79 4.47 -11.62
C ARG A 40 0.06 5.80 -11.71
N LYS A 41 0.45 6.66 -12.65
CA LYS A 41 -0.26 7.92 -12.92
C LYS A 41 -1.69 7.65 -13.33
N SER A 42 -1.91 6.75 -14.28
CA SER A 42 -3.26 6.37 -14.73
C SER A 42 -4.11 5.79 -13.59
N ILE A 43 -3.53 4.93 -12.76
CA ILE A 43 -4.20 4.39 -11.57
C ILE A 43 -4.63 5.52 -10.63
N GLY A 44 -3.75 6.48 -10.35
CA GLY A 44 -4.06 7.62 -9.49
C GLY A 44 -5.19 8.51 -10.04
N GLU A 45 -5.23 8.71 -11.36
CA GLU A 45 -6.30 9.47 -12.02
C GLU A 45 -7.65 8.76 -11.93
N ILE A 46 -7.67 7.46 -12.25
CA ILE A 46 -8.89 6.65 -12.19
C ILE A 46 -9.40 6.57 -10.74
N LEU A 47 -8.52 6.27 -9.79
CA LEU A 47 -8.89 6.17 -8.38
C LEU A 47 -9.46 7.49 -7.85
N GLY A 48 -8.80 8.62 -8.16
CA GLY A 48 -9.28 9.93 -7.76
C GLY A 48 -10.66 10.24 -8.33
N ALA A 49 -10.88 10.00 -9.63
CA ALA A 49 -12.18 10.22 -10.26
C ALA A 49 -13.29 9.35 -9.65
N GLU A 50 -13.00 8.09 -9.34
CA GLU A 50 -13.97 7.21 -8.69
C GLU A 50 -14.32 7.66 -7.26
N LEU A 51 -13.34 8.10 -6.49
CA LEU A 51 -13.58 8.62 -5.14
C LEU A 51 -14.36 9.95 -5.18
N GLU A 52 -14.07 10.84 -6.13
CA GLU A 52 -14.86 12.05 -6.36
C GLU A 52 -16.33 11.71 -6.68
N ARG A 53 -16.56 10.72 -7.56
CA ARG A 53 -17.89 10.22 -7.90
C ARG A 53 -18.63 9.63 -6.68
N MET A 54 -17.88 9.11 -5.71
CA MET A 54 -18.45 8.62 -4.44
C MET A 54 -18.77 9.74 -3.44
N GLY A 55 -18.31 10.96 -3.71
CA GLY A 55 -18.61 12.15 -2.91
C GLY A 55 -17.46 12.64 -2.03
N PHE A 56 -16.25 12.14 -2.21
CA PHE A 56 -15.06 12.67 -1.52
C PHE A 56 -14.50 13.89 -2.24
N THR A 57 -13.84 14.76 -1.50
CA THR A 57 -13.02 15.83 -2.06
C THR A 57 -11.60 15.32 -2.22
N ILE A 58 -11.06 15.36 -3.45
CA ILE A 58 -9.76 14.74 -3.77
C ILE A 58 -8.71 15.80 -4.01
N LYS A 59 -7.58 15.66 -3.31
CA LYS A 59 -6.34 16.39 -3.60
C LYS A 59 -5.29 15.42 -4.10
N LYS A 60 -4.76 15.68 -5.31
CA LYS A 60 -3.69 14.89 -5.91
C LYS A 60 -2.38 15.66 -5.82
N ASP A 61 -1.36 15.04 -5.26
CA ASP A 61 0.03 15.49 -5.29
C ASP A 61 0.83 14.57 -6.21
N TYR A 62 1.58 15.14 -7.14
CA TYR A 62 2.33 14.39 -8.14
C TYR A 62 3.83 14.46 -7.86
N GLY A 63 4.49 13.33 -8.03
CA GLY A 63 5.94 13.29 -7.84
C GLY A 63 6.59 12.02 -8.39
N ASP A 64 7.89 12.08 -8.45
CA ASP A 64 8.78 10.96 -8.76
C ASP A 64 9.09 10.13 -7.51
N LEU A 65 9.99 9.15 -7.68
CA LEU A 65 10.43 8.31 -6.57
C LEU A 65 11.14 9.11 -5.46
N ASN A 66 11.93 10.13 -5.82
CA ASN A 66 12.66 10.92 -4.83
C ASN A 66 11.70 11.71 -3.94
N LYS A 67 10.67 12.33 -4.54
CA LYS A 67 9.62 13.01 -3.78
C LYS A 67 8.84 12.02 -2.92
N ALA A 68 8.56 10.81 -3.42
CA ALA A 68 7.90 9.76 -2.64
C ALA A 68 8.71 9.35 -1.41
N PHE A 69 10.03 9.25 -1.52
CA PHE A 69 10.89 8.97 -0.36
C PHE A 69 10.76 10.03 0.73
N VAL A 70 10.60 11.28 0.39
CA VAL A 70 10.41 12.37 1.36
C VAL A 70 9.00 12.36 1.93
N VAL A 71 7.98 12.35 1.06
CA VAL A 71 6.58 12.57 1.46
C VAL A 71 5.94 11.32 2.04
N VAL A 72 6.19 10.14 1.46
CA VAL A 72 5.51 8.90 1.87
C VAL A 72 6.30 8.16 2.93
N TYR A 73 7.59 7.96 2.71
CA TYR A 73 8.40 7.11 3.58
C TYR A 73 9.12 7.88 4.68
N GLY A 74 9.45 9.15 4.47
CA GLY A 74 10.26 9.96 5.38
C GLY A 74 9.47 10.89 6.30
N SER A 75 8.21 11.20 5.98
CA SER A 75 7.37 12.06 6.82
C SER A 75 6.65 11.29 7.91
N ASN A 76 6.21 12.00 8.94
CA ASN A 76 5.34 11.42 9.95
C ASN A 76 3.95 11.15 9.36
N PRO A 77 3.48 9.90 9.32
CA PRO A 77 2.14 9.58 8.81
C PRO A 77 1.01 10.28 9.56
N SER A 78 1.22 10.64 10.82
CA SER A 78 0.24 11.36 11.64
C SER A 78 -0.02 12.80 11.16
N ASP A 79 0.85 13.36 10.33
CA ASP A 79 0.66 14.69 9.74
C ASP A 79 -0.41 14.68 8.63
N LEU A 80 -0.85 13.49 8.21
CA LEU A 80 -1.87 13.28 7.17
C LEU A 80 -1.59 14.09 5.90
N SER A 81 -0.32 14.23 5.52
CA SER A 81 0.08 14.91 4.29
C SER A 81 -0.32 14.13 3.03
N TRP A 82 -0.63 12.85 3.18
CA TRP A 82 -1.22 11.97 2.18
C TRP A 82 -2.04 10.87 2.87
N ASN A 83 -3.00 10.28 2.13
CA ASN A 83 -3.82 9.15 2.60
C ASN A 83 -3.64 7.91 1.72
N LEU A 84 -3.48 8.10 0.41
CA LEU A 84 -3.29 7.04 -0.57
C LEU A 84 -2.05 7.32 -1.40
N TYR A 85 -1.34 6.27 -1.76
CA TYR A 85 -0.15 6.33 -2.60
C TYR A 85 -0.18 5.28 -3.70
N THR A 86 0.07 5.68 -4.95
CA THR A 86 0.17 4.76 -6.08
C THR A 86 1.52 4.05 -6.06
N GLU A 87 1.64 3.04 -5.22
CA GLU A 87 2.86 2.26 -5.07
C GLU A 87 3.01 1.21 -6.16
N GLY A 88 4.20 0.73 -6.36
CA GLY A 88 4.48 -0.40 -7.25
C GLY A 88 5.68 -1.19 -6.77
N TRP A 89 5.54 -2.50 -6.89
CA TRP A 89 6.58 -3.46 -6.53
C TRP A 89 7.06 -4.19 -7.77
N GLY A 90 8.37 -4.24 -7.94
CA GLY A 90 8.98 -5.03 -8.99
C GLY A 90 9.43 -6.39 -8.46
N ARG A 91 9.39 -7.44 -9.26
CA ARG A 91 9.99 -8.74 -8.96
C ARG A 91 11.28 -8.90 -9.77
N SER A 92 12.35 -9.28 -9.09
CA SER A 92 13.61 -9.65 -9.73
C SER A 92 13.90 -11.13 -9.51
N ALA A 93 14.41 -11.81 -10.50
CA ALA A 93 14.86 -13.20 -10.37
C ALA A 93 15.97 -13.40 -9.33
N PHE A 94 16.69 -12.32 -9.00
CA PHE A 94 17.77 -12.34 -8.01
C PHE A 94 17.31 -12.07 -6.58
N VAL A 95 16.08 -11.68 -6.36
CA VAL A 95 15.56 -11.35 -5.03
C VAL A 95 14.61 -12.44 -4.57
N LYS A 96 14.85 -12.97 -3.39
CA LYS A 96 13.95 -13.93 -2.72
C LYS A 96 12.76 -13.15 -2.14
N TYR A 97 11.80 -12.84 -2.99
CA TYR A 97 10.65 -12.00 -2.65
C TYR A 97 9.86 -12.48 -1.46
N ASP A 98 9.67 -13.77 -1.37
CA ASP A 98 8.95 -14.41 -0.29
C ASP A 98 9.62 -14.27 1.08
N SER A 99 10.95 -14.06 1.12
CA SER A 99 11.67 -13.86 2.38
C SER A 99 11.81 -12.42 2.83
N ILE A 100 11.71 -11.46 1.91
CA ILE A 100 11.86 -10.04 2.25
C ILE A 100 10.65 -9.18 1.89
N GLY A 101 9.93 -9.52 0.81
CA GLY A 101 8.85 -8.69 0.27
C GLY A 101 7.72 -8.47 1.26
N LEU A 102 7.29 -9.50 1.98
CA LEU A 102 6.25 -9.37 3.00
C LEU A 102 6.69 -8.45 4.15
N GLY A 103 7.93 -8.59 4.62
CA GLY A 103 8.49 -7.71 5.65
C GLY A 103 8.54 -6.26 5.17
N GLN A 104 9.01 -6.02 3.94
CA GLN A 104 9.04 -4.69 3.36
C GLN A 104 7.64 -4.06 3.21
N MET A 105 6.64 -4.88 2.93
CA MET A 105 5.28 -4.40 2.71
C MET A 105 4.53 -4.06 4.00
N TYR A 106 4.83 -4.75 5.10
CA TYR A 106 3.97 -4.72 6.28
C TYR A 106 4.68 -4.48 7.60
N SER A 107 6.00 -4.63 7.66
CA SER A 107 6.73 -4.56 8.93
C SER A 107 7.42 -3.21 9.10
N PRO A 108 7.07 -2.41 10.13
CA PRO A 108 7.67 -1.10 10.36
C PRO A 108 9.17 -1.18 10.65
N TRP A 109 9.64 -2.30 11.22
CA TRP A 109 11.05 -2.53 11.52
C TRP A 109 11.94 -2.81 10.28
N PHE A 110 11.34 -3.08 9.12
CA PHE A 110 12.12 -3.47 7.94
C PHE A 110 12.38 -2.28 7.01
N SER A 111 11.44 -1.95 6.15
CA SER A 111 11.53 -0.81 5.23
C SER A 111 10.23 -0.65 4.44
N ASN A 112 10.10 0.44 3.70
CA ASN A 112 8.98 0.72 2.80
C ASN A 112 7.60 0.85 3.48
N MET A 113 7.55 0.87 4.82
CA MET A 113 6.39 1.35 5.54
C MET A 113 6.49 2.86 5.76
N PRO A 114 5.37 3.60 5.76
CA PRO A 114 5.38 5.03 6.03
C PRO A 114 6.09 5.38 7.33
N GLY A 115 7.02 6.33 7.26
CA GLY A 115 7.80 6.75 8.42
C GLY A 115 8.81 5.73 8.95
N PHE A 116 9.19 4.72 8.15
CA PHE A 116 10.02 3.58 8.60
C PHE A 116 11.39 3.98 9.18
N ASN A 117 11.94 5.11 8.77
CA ASN A 117 13.25 5.60 9.18
C ASN A 117 13.28 6.22 10.59
N ASP A 118 12.13 6.46 11.19
CA ASP A 118 12.02 6.98 12.55
C ASP A 118 11.00 6.18 13.37
N PRO A 119 11.44 5.39 14.37
CA PRO A 119 10.51 4.59 15.17
C PRO A 119 9.41 5.40 15.87
N SER A 120 9.62 6.69 16.11
CA SER A 120 8.59 7.57 16.71
C SER A 120 7.44 7.86 15.73
N TYR A 121 7.61 7.58 14.45
CA TYR A 121 6.60 7.75 13.39
C TYR A 121 5.76 6.50 13.14
N TRP A 122 6.13 5.37 13.76
CA TRP A 122 5.41 4.11 13.54
C TRP A 122 4.07 4.14 14.26
N ASN A 123 3.01 4.36 13.49
CA ASN A 123 1.64 4.40 13.97
C ASN A 123 0.80 3.18 13.54
N TYR A 124 1.42 2.23 12.83
CA TYR A 124 0.83 0.96 12.43
C TYR A 124 1.72 -0.19 12.87
N GLU A 125 1.13 -1.15 13.54
CA GLU A 125 1.77 -2.41 13.91
C GLU A 125 0.72 -3.53 13.95
N ASN A 126 1.04 -4.66 13.30
CA ASN A 126 0.33 -5.92 13.51
C ASN A 126 1.34 -6.95 14.04
N LYS A 127 1.28 -7.26 15.34
CA LYS A 127 2.24 -8.14 16.02
C LYS A 127 2.29 -9.55 15.44
N LYS A 128 1.15 -10.09 14.98
CA LYS A 128 1.11 -11.40 14.35
C LYS A 128 1.84 -11.38 13.01
N LEU A 129 1.52 -10.42 12.16
CA LEU A 129 2.13 -10.26 10.84
C LEU A 129 3.64 -9.95 10.98
N ASP A 130 4.00 -9.14 11.96
CA ASP A 130 5.39 -8.81 12.27
C ASP A 130 6.18 -10.06 12.70
N GLY A 131 5.64 -10.88 13.56
CA GLY A 131 6.24 -12.17 13.96
C GLY A 131 6.41 -13.12 12.77
N LEU A 132 5.37 -13.28 11.94
CA LEU A 132 5.41 -14.13 10.74
C LEU A 132 6.47 -13.66 9.75
N THR A 133 6.54 -12.34 9.48
CA THR A 133 7.51 -11.78 8.54
C THR A 133 8.94 -11.88 9.05
N GLN A 134 9.17 -11.75 10.34
CA GLN A 134 10.50 -11.99 10.96
C GLN A 134 10.93 -13.45 10.80
N GLU A 135 10.03 -14.40 11.03
CA GLU A 135 10.32 -15.83 10.91
C GLU A 135 10.63 -16.21 9.46
N ILE A 136 9.85 -15.69 8.51
CA ILE A 136 10.09 -15.86 7.08
C ILE A 136 11.43 -15.23 6.66
N TYR A 137 11.77 -14.06 7.17
CA TYR A 137 13.02 -13.37 6.89
C TYR A 137 14.25 -14.13 7.39
N LYS A 138 14.18 -14.71 8.59
CA LYS A 138 15.27 -15.55 9.16
C LYS A 138 15.57 -16.76 8.26
N GLY A 139 14.57 -17.29 7.58
CA GLY A 139 14.74 -18.35 6.59
C GLY A 139 15.13 -19.73 7.17
N SER A 140 14.95 -19.93 8.45
CA SER A 140 15.24 -21.20 9.14
C SER A 140 13.97 -22.04 9.23
N PHE A 141 13.74 -22.89 8.22
CA PHE A 141 12.56 -23.75 8.15
C PHE A 141 12.95 -25.23 8.25
N GLU A 142 12.21 -25.99 9.03
CA GLU A 142 12.40 -27.42 9.13
C GLU A 142 12.02 -28.13 7.82
N THR A 143 10.94 -27.68 7.18
CA THR A 143 10.44 -28.22 5.91
C THR A 143 9.94 -27.11 4.96
N LEU A 144 9.83 -27.46 3.68
CA LEU A 144 9.24 -26.55 2.67
C LEU A 144 7.74 -26.31 2.93
N GLU A 145 7.06 -27.30 3.47
CA GLU A 145 5.65 -27.20 3.84
C GLU A 145 5.46 -26.16 4.95
N LYS A 146 6.30 -26.18 5.98
CA LYS A 146 6.28 -25.18 7.06
C LYS A 146 6.52 -23.76 6.53
N ARG A 147 7.50 -23.60 5.65
CA ARG A 147 7.76 -22.33 4.97
C ARG A 147 6.53 -21.85 4.21
N THR A 148 5.91 -22.73 3.42
CA THR A 148 4.70 -22.40 2.64
C THR A 148 3.55 -21.96 3.52
N GLN A 149 3.33 -22.65 4.64
CA GLN A 149 2.29 -22.28 5.61
C GLN A 149 2.51 -20.87 6.17
N LEU A 150 3.72 -20.55 6.63
CA LEU A 150 4.05 -19.22 7.17
C LEU A 150 3.82 -18.12 6.14
N ILE A 151 4.22 -18.34 4.89
CA ILE A 151 3.99 -17.39 3.80
C ILE A 151 2.48 -17.19 3.55
N GLN A 152 1.71 -18.28 3.49
CA GLN A 152 0.26 -18.21 3.31
C GLN A 152 -0.43 -17.46 4.45
N GLU A 153 -0.07 -17.75 5.69
CA GLU A 153 -0.60 -17.03 6.86
C GLU A 153 -0.27 -15.54 6.80
N ALA A 154 0.97 -15.19 6.48
CA ALA A 154 1.38 -13.78 6.37
C ALA A 154 0.68 -13.04 5.21
N VAL A 155 0.47 -13.71 4.08
CA VAL A 155 -0.29 -13.13 2.95
C VAL A 155 -1.74 -12.89 3.32
N VAL A 156 -2.40 -13.87 3.95
CA VAL A 156 -3.80 -13.72 4.37
C VAL A 156 -3.95 -12.62 5.40
N GLU A 157 -3.07 -12.56 6.39
CA GLU A 157 -3.07 -11.50 7.41
C GLU A 157 -2.86 -10.12 6.77
N GLY A 158 -1.86 -9.99 5.88
CA GLY A 158 -1.57 -8.73 5.20
C GLY A 158 -2.69 -8.24 4.29
N ILE A 159 -3.42 -9.13 3.63
CA ILE A 159 -4.60 -8.78 2.84
C ILE A 159 -5.73 -8.28 3.76
N ASN A 160 -5.96 -8.95 4.88
CA ASN A 160 -7.00 -8.57 5.83
C ASN A 160 -6.74 -7.19 6.47
N GLU A 161 -5.49 -6.84 6.71
CA GLU A 161 -5.09 -5.53 7.22
C GLU A 161 -5.43 -4.38 6.25
N SER A 162 -5.46 -4.66 4.95
CA SER A 162 -5.82 -3.70 3.88
C SER A 162 -5.00 -2.41 3.85
N VAL A 163 -3.80 -2.39 4.46
CA VAL A 163 -2.86 -1.26 4.34
C VAL A 163 -2.28 -1.14 2.94
N ARG A 164 -2.38 -2.23 2.15
CA ARG A 164 -2.04 -2.27 0.72
C ARG A 164 -3.17 -2.92 -0.06
N ILE A 165 -3.61 -2.24 -1.11
CA ILE A 165 -4.68 -2.72 -2.00
C ILE A 165 -4.02 -3.09 -3.33
N PHE A 166 -3.99 -4.38 -3.63
CA PHE A 166 -3.42 -4.91 -4.88
C PHE A 166 -4.41 -4.75 -6.03
N LEU A 167 -4.08 -3.91 -7.00
CA LEU A 167 -4.97 -3.54 -8.10
C LEU A 167 -4.64 -4.27 -9.40
N ALA A 168 -3.36 -4.39 -9.73
CA ALA A 168 -2.92 -4.97 -11.00
C ALA A 168 -1.51 -5.56 -10.89
N SER A 169 -1.21 -6.52 -11.74
CA SER A 169 0.14 -7.05 -11.96
C SER A 169 0.52 -6.83 -13.42
N LYS A 170 1.66 -6.17 -13.63
CA LYS A 170 2.26 -6.05 -14.96
C LYS A 170 3.03 -7.32 -15.29
N VAL A 171 2.79 -7.84 -16.48
CA VAL A 171 3.55 -8.97 -17.03
C VAL A 171 4.46 -8.44 -18.14
N ASP A 172 5.76 -8.56 -17.95
CA ASP A 172 6.73 -8.27 -18.98
C ASP A 172 7.00 -9.53 -19.82
N GLN A 173 6.99 -9.39 -21.14
CA GLN A 173 7.30 -10.46 -22.06
C GLN A 173 8.69 -10.25 -22.64
N TYR A 174 9.51 -11.29 -22.61
CA TYR A 174 10.82 -11.30 -23.20
C TYR A 174 10.88 -12.30 -24.35
N VAL A 175 11.34 -11.84 -25.49
CA VAL A 175 11.62 -12.72 -26.64
C VAL A 175 13.11 -13.08 -26.54
N VAL A 176 13.39 -14.35 -26.37
CA VAL A 176 14.75 -14.89 -26.33
C VAL A 176 14.98 -15.81 -27.52
N ASN A 177 16.21 -15.87 -28.01
CA ASN A 177 16.59 -16.85 -29.01
C ASN A 177 16.49 -18.25 -28.41
N GLN A 178 16.03 -19.22 -29.19
CA GLN A 178 15.87 -20.62 -28.76
C GLN A 178 17.13 -21.30 -28.24
N ASN A 179 18.30 -20.70 -28.49
CA ASN A 179 19.61 -21.21 -28.03
C ASN A 179 20.08 -20.55 -26.73
N VAL A 180 19.26 -19.74 -26.07
CA VAL A 180 19.57 -19.14 -24.77
C VAL A 180 18.86 -19.97 -23.69
N GLU A 181 19.67 -20.64 -22.86
CA GLU A 181 19.22 -21.36 -21.66
C GLU A 181 19.18 -20.47 -20.42
#